data_57f9c7ed6f11d54d9a98149068b821be
#
_entry.id   57f9c7ed6f11d54d9a98149068b821be
#
_cell.length_a   1.000
_cell.length_b   1.000
_cell.length_c   1.000
_cell.angle_alpha   90.00
_cell.angle_beta   90.00
_cell.angle_gamma   90.00
#
_symmetry.space_group_name_H-M   'P 1'
#
loop_
_entity.id
_entity.type
_entity.pdbx_description
1 polymer ?
#
loop_
_entity_poly.entity_id
_entity_poly.type
_entity_poly.pdbx_seq_one_letter_code
_entity_poly.pdbx_strand_id
1 'polypeptide(L)'
;MRCTCQSLRKSVYIRAQSIWHSLPLRSQAKQKVKNAVFRLLISTVGWSPDYQRRQKADAGTDSFRGMEFETPTGLVPAIPEGTADKSCAPLLQAEALKNKPAKLICFYLPQFHTIPENNAWWGDGFTEWTNVKPARPQFAGHHQPHVPGELGYYNLCDPAVQRRQVELAKCFGIEGFCFYFYWFGGKRLLDAPIENYLNDRSLDLPFCLCWANENWSRRWDGLDSDILIAQKHCPEDDLAFISWISRYLDDRRYIRIKGKPLLLVYRPNLLPSAKETATRWRRWCRERGIGEIFLAYTQSFEKVDPTRYGFDAAVEFPPNNSAPPDITDQVEPLNNRFAGRVFDWRVFIERSRCYRKPSYKLFRGVCPSWDNTARRQHRSVVFLNSSPQGYLQWLSNAITDTCKRFSDPDERLVFINAWNEWAESAYLEPDLRHGYAYLEATRLALAASALTVQTEQSNPTNRQ
;
A
#
# COMPACT_ATOMS: atom_id res chain seq x y z
N MET A 1 37.14 -20.06 20.33
CA MET A 1 37.04 -20.85 19.08
C MET A 1 35.82 -20.54 18.17
N ARG A 2 34.94 -19.59 18.48
CA ARG A 2 33.80 -19.23 17.60
C ARG A 2 34.06 -18.07 16.63
N CYS A 3 35.05 -17.21 16.88
CA CYS A 3 35.35 -16.06 16.00
C CYS A 3 36.14 -16.41 14.73
N THR A 4 36.94 -17.45 14.71
CA THR A 4 37.74 -17.86 13.55
C THR A 4 36.93 -18.50 12.42
N CYS A 5 35.79 -19.10 12.72
CA CYS A 5 34.97 -19.78 11.73
C CYS A 5 34.15 -18.82 10.84
N GLN A 6 33.79 -17.62 11.34
CA GLN A 6 33.05 -16.61 10.57
C GLN A 6 33.96 -15.86 9.57
N SER A 7 35.20 -15.60 9.92
CA SER A 7 36.15 -14.92 9.01
C SER A 7 36.56 -15.82 7.85
N LEU A 8 36.78 -17.13 8.09
CA LEU A 8 37.05 -18.10 7.02
C LEU A 8 35.87 -18.24 6.05
N ARG A 9 34.64 -18.26 6.56
CA ARG A 9 33.41 -18.36 5.72
C ARG A 9 33.22 -17.14 4.83
N LYS A 10 33.50 -15.95 5.35
CA LYS A 10 33.45 -14.69 4.57
C LYS A 10 34.49 -14.67 3.46
N SER A 11 35.70 -15.14 3.73
CA SER A 11 36.80 -15.22 2.76
C SER A 11 36.52 -16.24 1.66
N VAL A 12 35.95 -17.39 1.98
CA VAL A 12 35.55 -18.42 1.00
C VAL A 12 34.41 -17.92 0.10
N TYR A 13 33.45 -17.21 0.66
CA TYR A 13 32.34 -16.63 -0.10
C TYR A 13 32.80 -15.56 -1.10
N ILE A 14 33.69 -14.66 -0.67
CA ILE A 14 34.26 -13.59 -1.53
C ILE A 14 35.08 -14.19 -2.69
N ARG A 15 35.88 -15.22 -2.41
CA ARG A 15 36.66 -15.92 -3.45
C ARG A 15 35.76 -16.68 -4.44
N ALA A 16 34.72 -17.33 -3.96
CA ALA A 16 33.73 -17.99 -4.82
C ALA A 16 32.98 -17.01 -5.75
N GLN A 17 32.65 -15.81 -5.25
CA GLN A 17 32.08 -14.75 -6.08
C GLN A 17 33.05 -14.24 -7.15
N SER A 18 34.31 -14.03 -6.81
CA SER A 18 35.32 -13.59 -7.79
C SER A 18 35.53 -14.59 -8.91
N ILE A 19 35.65 -15.89 -8.57
CA ILE A 19 35.76 -16.98 -9.56
C ILE A 19 34.50 -17.07 -10.44
N TRP A 20 33.32 -16.85 -9.86
CA TRP A 20 32.05 -16.88 -10.56
C TRP A 20 31.93 -15.81 -11.66
N HIS A 21 32.40 -14.61 -11.38
CA HIS A 21 32.37 -13.50 -12.34
C HIS A 21 33.35 -13.66 -13.50
N SER A 22 34.41 -14.43 -13.32
CA SER A 22 35.44 -14.68 -14.34
C SER A 22 35.14 -15.85 -15.30
N LEU A 23 34.09 -16.65 -15.07
CA LEU A 23 33.77 -17.79 -15.93
C LEU A 23 33.11 -17.36 -17.26
N PRO A 24 33.65 -17.78 -18.42
CA PRO A 24 33.15 -17.40 -19.76
C PRO A 24 31.93 -18.24 -20.18
N LEU A 25 30.92 -18.34 -19.37
CA LEU A 25 29.72 -19.13 -19.66
C LEU A 25 28.54 -18.23 -20.09
N ARG A 26 27.75 -18.68 -21.07
CA ARG A 26 26.50 -18.00 -21.46
C ARG A 26 25.49 -17.98 -20.30
N SER A 27 24.64 -16.97 -20.25
CA SER A 27 23.75 -16.67 -19.11
C SER A 27 22.89 -17.87 -18.62
N GLN A 28 22.37 -18.68 -19.54
CA GLN A 28 21.57 -19.88 -19.17
C GLN A 28 22.40 -21.01 -18.54
N ALA A 29 23.65 -21.18 -18.97
CA ALA A 29 24.56 -22.16 -18.37
C ALA A 29 25.01 -21.71 -16.98
N LYS A 30 25.28 -20.42 -16.78
CA LYS A 30 25.56 -19.84 -15.46
C LYS A 30 24.40 -20.10 -14.49
N GLN A 31 23.16 -19.98 -14.93
CA GLN A 31 21.99 -20.20 -14.08
C GLN A 31 21.83 -21.67 -13.65
N LYS A 32 22.06 -22.62 -14.57
CA LYS A 32 22.01 -24.07 -14.25
C LYS A 32 23.08 -24.46 -13.24
N VAL A 33 24.32 -23.98 -13.41
CA VAL A 33 25.43 -24.26 -12.49
C VAL A 33 25.19 -23.57 -11.13
N LYS A 34 24.70 -22.33 -11.10
CA LYS A 34 24.30 -21.62 -9.85
C LYS A 34 23.27 -22.40 -9.07
N ASN A 35 22.24 -22.93 -9.74
CA ASN A 35 21.18 -23.72 -9.11
C ASN A 35 21.69 -25.07 -8.58
N ALA A 36 22.63 -25.71 -9.27
CA ALA A 36 23.23 -26.99 -8.83
C ALA A 36 24.15 -26.78 -7.60
N VAL A 37 25.00 -25.75 -7.64
CA VAL A 37 25.89 -25.38 -6.51
C VAL A 37 25.08 -24.92 -5.30
N PHE A 38 23.98 -24.19 -5.51
CA PHE A 38 23.09 -23.76 -4.44
C PHE A 38 22.36 -24.95 -3.78
N ARG A 39 21.92 -25.94 -4.56
CA ARG A 39 21.34 -27.19 -4.02
C ARG A 39 22.37 -28.01 -3.20
N LEU A 40 23.62 -28.06 -3.65
CA LEU A 40 24.69 -28.76 -2.92
C LEU A 40 25.04 -28.04 -1.60
N LEU A 41 25.09 -26.70 -1.59
CA LEU A 41 25.39 -25.91 -0.39
C LEU A 41 24.25 -26.02 0.65
N ILE A 42 22.98 -26.12 0.20
CA ILE A 42 21.85 -26.30 1.12
C ILE A 42 21.86 -27.68 1.75
N SER A 43 22.34 -28.72 1.06
CA SER A 43 22.42 -30.08 1.61
C SER A 43 23.59 -30.32 2.57
N THR A 44 24.62 -29.47 2.51
CA THR A 44 25.86 -29.64 3.31
C THR A 44 26.05 -28.59 4.41
N VAL A 45 25.37 -27.47 4.35
CA VAL A 45 25.47 -26.40 5.37
C VAL A 45 24.09 -26.14 5.92
N GLY A 46 23.79 -26.70 7.09
CA GLY A 46 22.55 -26.50 7.82
C GLY A 46 22.16 -25.02 7.92
N TRP A 47 20.89 -24.73 7.81
CA TRP A 47 20.21 -23.43 7.79
C TRP A 47 20.75 -22.45 8.83
N SER A 48 20.93 -21.19 8.42
CA SER A 48 21.42 -20.14 9.32
C SER A 48 20.36 -19.83 10.40
N PRO A 49 20.78 -19.51 11.65
CA PRO A 49 19.88 -19.16 12.75
C PRO A 49 18.95 -17.98 12.45
N ASP A 50 19.32 -17.09 11.54
CA ASP A 50 18.53 -15.92 11.17
C ASP A 50 17.32 -16.26 10.28
N TYR A 51 17.40 -17.31 9.48
CA TYR A 51 16.26 -17.80 8.72
C TYR A 51 15.25 -18.53 9.64
N GLN A 52 15.74 -19.27 10.62
CA GLN A 52 14.88 -19.92 11.60
C GLN A 52 14.20 -18.91 12.55
N ARG A 53 14.85 -17.80 12.89
CA ARG A 53 14.21 -16.71 13.64
C ARG A 53 13.10 -16.02 12.85
N ARG A 54 13.28 -15.84 11.53
CA ARG A 54 12.24 -15.25 10.66
C ARG A 54 11.04 -16.20 10.53
N GLN A 55 11.24 -17.49 10.36
CA GLN A 55 10.13 -18.47 10.35
C GLN A 55 9.41 -18.58 11.70
N LYS A 56 10.13 -18.49 12.85
CA LYS A 56 9.51 -18.49 14.17
C LYS A 56 8.78 -17.18 14.51
N ALA A 57 9.20 -16.05 13.97
CA ALA A 57 8.48 -14.79 14.10
C ALA A 57 7.15 -14.81 13.30
N ASP A 58 7.12 -15.55 12.18
CA ASP A 58 5.91 -15.74 11.38
C ASP A 58 4.96 -16.82 11.94
N ALA A 59 5.45 -17.73 12.83
CA ALA A 59 4.69 -18.83 13.40
C ALA A 59 4.13 -18.55 14.82
N GLY A 60 4.39 -17.38 15.39
CA GLY A 60 4.01 -17.02 16.77
C GLY A 60 2.65 -16.33 16.87
N THR A 61 1.54 -16.99 16.50
CA THR A 61 0.17 -16.51 16.80
C THR A 61 -0.74 -17.67 17.19
N ASP A 62 -0.51 -18.21 18.37
CA ASP A 62 -1.52 -19.01 19.05
C ASP A 62 -1.99 -18.24 20.28
N SER A 63 -3.02 -17.38 20.12
CA SER A 63 -3.87 -16.93 21.24
C SER A 63 -5.11 -16.18 20.74
N PHE A 64 -6.05 -16.84 20.06
CA PHE A 64 -7.43 -16.37 19.95
C PHE A 64 -8.37 -17.56 19.78
N ARG A 65 -8.64 -18.26 20.87
CA ARG A 65 -9.84 -19.09 21.01
C ARG A 65 -10.76 -18.44 22.04
N GLY A 66 -12.00 -18.20 21.61
CA GLY A 66 -13.16 -17.98 22.49
C GLY A 66 -13.50 -16.52 22.74
N MET A 67 -14.37 -15.97 21.90
CA MET A 67 -15.35 -14.95 22.28
C MET A 67 -16.49 -14.99 21.26
N GLU A 68 -17.67 -15.40 21.72
CA GLU A 68 -18.93 -15.23 20.98
C GLU A 68 -19.33 -13.74 21.03
N PHE A 69 -19.74 -13.17 19.91
CA PHE A 69 -20.13 -11.77 19.81
C PHE A 69 -21.57 -11.65 19.33
N GLU A 70 -22.39 -10.96 20.12
CA GLU A 70 -23.72 -10.54 19.71
C GLU A 70 -23.66 -9.43 18.64
N THR A 71 -24.52 -9.52 17.67
CA THR A 71 -24.64 -8.58 16.53
C THR A 71 -25.45 -7.34 16.90
N PRO A 72 -24.91 -6.12 16.82
CA PRO A 72 -25.75 -4.92 16.80
C PRO A 72 -26.33 -4.71 15.40
N THR A 73 -27.64 -4.71 15.31
CA THR A 73 -28.40 -4.35 14.10
C THR A 73 -28.37 -2.84 13.86
N GLY A 74 -27.43 -2.39 13.04
CA GLY A 74 -27.46 -1.04 12.46
C GLY A 74 -27.67 -1.17 10.96
N LEU A 75 -28.76 -0.57 10.44
CA LEU A 75 -29.12 -0.55 9.03
C LEU A 75 -28.04 0.17 8.21
N VAL A 76 -27.12 -0.58 7.62
CA VAL A 76 -26.32 -0.11 6.50
C VAL A 76 -27.17 -0.25 5.24
N PRO A 77 -27.34 0.81 4.41
CA PRO A 77 -28.10 0.70 3.17
C PRO A 77 -27.55 -0.46 2.33
N ALA A 78 -28.40 -1.37 1.89
CA ALA A 78 -28.00 -2.43 0.99
C ALA A 78 -27.59 -1.82 -0.36
N ILE A 79 -26.36 -2.09 -0.81
CA ILE A 79 -26.05 -1.98 -2.23
C ILE A 79 -26.90 -3.09 -2.90
N PRO A 80 -27.63 -2.81 -3.98
CA PRO A 80 -28.33 -3.85 -4.69
C PRO A 80 -27.35 -4.98 -4.99
N GLU A 81 -27.63 -6.19 -4.54
CA GLU A 81 -26.88 -7.38 -4.94
C GLU A 81 -27.00 -7.46 -6.46
N GLY A 82 -25.98 -6.93 -7.14
CA GLY A 82 -25.88 -6.99 -8.59
C GLY A 82 -25.82 -8.45 -8.96
N THR A 83 -26.81 -8.91 -9.65
CA THR A 83 -26.77 -10.12 -10.44
C THR A 83 -25.41 -10.18 -11.13
N ALA A 84 -24.59 -11.15 -10.76
CA ALA A 84 -23.36 -11.48 -11.46
C ALA A 84 -23.74 -11.75 -12.92
N ASP A 85 -23.48 -10.82 -13.75
CA ASP A 85 -23.61 -10.76 -15.19
C ASP A 85 -24.54 -9.62 -15.66
N LYS A 86 -23.94 -8.68 -16.42
CA LYS A 86 -24.55 -7.67 -17.30
C LYS A 86 -24.70 -6.22 -16.87
N SER A 87 -24.29 -5.74 -15.72
CA SER A 87 -24.21 -4.29 -15.59
C SER A 87 -23.07 -3.84 -14.70
N CYS A 88 -21.98 -3.42 -15.35
CA CYS A 88 -21.07 -2.43 -14.78
C CYS A 88 -21.94 -1.36 -14.10
N ALA A 89 -21.83 -1.17 -12.77
CA ALA A 89 -22.63 -0.15 -12.09
C ALA A 89 -22.41 1.20 -12.79
N PRO A 90 -23.46 1.90 -13.23
CA PRO A 90 -23.30 3.13 -14.01
C PRO A 90 -22.74 4.24 -13.13
N LEU A 91 -22.11 5.22 -13.78
CA LEU A 91 -21.74 6.47 -13.11
C LEU A 91 -23.04 7.17 -12.65
N LEU A 92 -23.25 7.25 -11.35
CA LEU A 92 -24.37 8.00 -10.79
C LEU A 92 -24.03 9.48 -10.83
N GLN A 93 -24.94 10.30 -11.39
CA GLN A 93 -24.88 11.77 -11.25
C GLN A 93 -25.35 12.12 -9.82
N ALA A 94 -24.45 11.95 -8.86
CA ALA A 94 -24.75 12.28 -7.46
C ALA A 94 -24.21 13.67 -7.14
N GLU A 95 -24.99 14.47 -6.41
CA GLU A 95 -24.49 15.72 -5.84
C GLU A 95 -23.30 15.45 -4.91
N ALA A 96 -22.33 16.36 -4.93
CA ALA A 96 -21.16 16.28 -4.05
C ALA A 96 -21.62 16.29 -2.58
N LEU A 97 -21.07 15.40 -1.76
CA LEU A 97 -21.37 15.31 -0.34
C LEU A 97 -20.92 16.62 0.37
N LYS A 98 -21.90 17.36 0.91
CA LYS A 98 -21.65 18.66 1.57
C LYS A 98 -20.93 18.52 2.92
N ASN A 99 -21.25 17.46 3.68
CA ASN A 99 -20.69 17.23 5.01
C ASN A 99 -20.04 15.85 5.09
N LYS A 100 -18.72 15.82 5.04
CA LYS A 100 -17.96 14.58 5.17
C LYS A 100 -17.44 14.44 6.60
N PRO A 101 -17.73 13.33 7.30
CA PRO A 101 -17.33 13.15 8.70
C PRO A 101 -15.82 12.93 8.87
N ALA A 102 -15.17 12.40 7.83
CA ALA A 102 -13.72 12.16 7.76
C ALA A 102 -13.19 12.40 6.34
N LYS A 103 -11.90 12.69 6.23
CA LYS A 103 -11.17 12.87 4.98
C LYS A 103 -10.65 11.51 4.51
N LEU A 104 -11.04 11.08 3.30
CA LEU A 104 -10.56 9.83 2.70
C LEU A 104 -9.37 10.12 1.78
N ILE A 105 -8.23 9.50 2.05
CA ILE A 105 -6.98 9.69 1.32
C ILE A 105 -6.59 8.35 0.67
N CYS A 106 -6.47 8.31 -0.66
CA CYS A 106 -6.08 7.11 -1.38
C CYS A 106 -4.60 7.11 -1.69
N PHE A 107 -3.90 6.01 -1.40
CA PHE A 107 -2.56 5.79 -1.96
C PHE A 107 -2.64 5.74 -3.48
N TYR A 108 -1.64 6.32 -4.14
CA TYR A 108 -1.63 6.51 -5.59
C TYR A 108 -0.30 6.03 -6.18
N LEU A 109 -0.38 5.04 -7.08
CA LEU A 109 0.78 4.46 -7.75
C LEU A 109 1.07 5.22 -9.05
N PRO A 110 2.27 5.81 -9.24
CA PRO A 110 2.62 6.52 -10.46
C PRO A 110 3.15 5.63 -11.59
N GLN A 111 3.21 4.31 -11.45
CA GLN A 111 3.92 3.38 -12.33
C GLN A 111 3.15 2.98 -13.61
N PHE A 112 2.32 3.86 -14.15
CA PHE A 112 1.55 3.62 -15.37
C PHE A 112 2.04 4.47 -16.55
N HIS A 113 3.36 4.64 -16.64
CA HIS A 113 4.07 5.25 -17.77
C HIS A 113 5.46 4.63 -17.87
N THR A 114 6.05 4.72 -19.05
CA THR A 114 7.39 4.17 -19.29
C THR A 114 8.47 5.09 -18.73
N ILE A 115 9.52 4.49 -18.16
CA ILE A 115 10.76 5.16 -17.80
C ILE A 115 11.95 4.37 -18.33
N PRO A 116 13.09 5.01 -18.63
CA PRO A 116 14.27 4.32 -19.18
C PRO A 116 14.77 3.17 -18.29
N GLU A 117 14.72 3.33 -16.97
CA GLU A 117 15.14 2.33 -16.01
C GLU A 117 14.27 1.07 -16.10
N ASN A 118 12.96 1.22 -16.11
CA ASN A 118 12.04 0.10 -16.23
C ASN A 118 12.22 -0.62 -17.57
N ASN A 119 12.42 0.13 -18.66
CA ASN A 119 12.71 -0.45 -19.97
C ASN A 119 14.01 -1.28 -19.95
N ALA A 120 15.06 -0.78 -19.33
CA ALA A 120 16.33 -1.49 -19.20
C ALA A 120 16.23 -2.75 -18.32
N TRP A 121 15.37 -2.77 -17.33
CA TRP A 121 15.23 -3.90 -16.39
C TRP A 121 14.24 -4.96 -16.84
N TRP A 122 13.13 -4.53 -17.47
CA TRP A 122 11.97 -5.38 -17.75
C TRP A 122 11.60 -5.48 -19.24
N GLY A 123 12.26 -4.71 -20.10
CA GLY A 123 12.00 -4.64 -21.54
C GLY A 123 11.27 -3.36 -21.96
N ASP A 124 11.41 -3.02 -23.23
CA ASP A 124 10.87 -1.79 -23.78
C ASP A 124 9.34 -1.69 -23.62
N GLY A 125 8.88 -0.49 -23.27
CA GLY A 125 7.46 -0.21 -23.08
C GLY A 125 6.89 -0.71 -21.73
N PHE A 126 7.73 -1.11 -20.79
CA PHE A 126 7.27 -1.62 -19.50
C PHE A 126 6.50 -0.57 -18.70
N THR A 127 5.31 -0.95 -18.24
CA THR A 127 4.51 -0.27 -17.23
C THR A 127 3.88 -1.32 -16.33
N GLU A 128 3.17 -0.92 -15.27
CA GLU A 128 2.44 -1.87 -14.42
C GLU A 128 1.41 -2.70 -15.20
N TRP A 129 0.86 -2.16 -16.31
CA TRP A 129 -0.03 -2.91 -17.21
C TRP A 129 0.60 -4.14 -17.84
N THR A 130 1.93 -4.16 -17.97
CA THR A 130 2.67 -5.32 -18.48
C THR A 130 2.50 -6.55 -17.58
N ASN A 131 2.32 -6.33 -16.28
CA ASN A 131 2.05 -7.38 -15.31
C ASN A 131 0.55 -7.73 -15.25
N VAL A 132 -0.34 -6.74 -15.32
CA VAL A 132 -1.79 -6.91 -15.16
C VAL A 132 -2.41 -7.71 -16.31
N LYS A 133 -2.11 -7.32 -17.56
CA LYS A 133 -2.74 -7.92 -18.77
C LYS A 133 -2.59 -9.43 -18.88
N PRO A 134 -1.41 -10.04 -18.65
CA PRO A 134 -1.20 -11.48 -18.80
C PRO A 134 -1.58 -12.30 -17.58
N ALA A 135 -2.06 -11.69 -16.50
CA ALA A 135 -2.43 -12.41 -15.28
C ALA A 135 -3.52 -13.45 -15.57
N ARG A 136 -3.46 -14.61 -14.90
CA ARG A 136 -4.38 -15.73 -15.14
C ARG A 136 -4.90 -16.29 -13.82
N PRO A 137 -6.13 -16.83 -13.82
CA PRO A 137 -6.65 -17.57 -12.66
C PRO A 137 -5.71 -18.70 -12.25
N GLN A 138 -5.51 -18.88 -10.96
CA GLN A 138 -4.65 -19.90 -10.37
C GLN A 138 -5.45 -21.07 -9.78
N PHE A 139 -6.71 -20.83 -9.42
CA PHE A 139 -7.62 -21.82 -8.84
C PHE A 139 -9.06 -21.54 -9.28
N ALA A 140 -9.97 -22.48 -9.05
CA ALA A 140 -11.37 -22.36 -9.44
C ALA A 140 -12.04 -21.16 -8.75
N GLY A 141 -12.77 -20.37 -9.51
CA GLY A 141 -13.40 -19.13 -9.01
C GLY A 141 -12.47 -17.94 -8.84
N HIS A 142 -11.15 -18.09 -9.08
CA HIS A 142 -10.22 -16.99 -9.05
C HIS A 142 -10.42 -16.06 -10.27
N HIS A 143 -10.60 -14.77 -10.01
CA HIS A 143 -10.82 -13.78 -11.07
C HIS A 143 -9.51 -13.07 -11.44
N GLN A 144 -9.02 -13.33 -12.65
CA GLN A 144 -7.88 -12.67 -13.29
C GLN A 144 -8.02 -12.79 -14.81
N PRO A 145 -7.50 -11.84 -15.61
CA PRO A 145 -6.97 -10.54 -15.20
C PRO A 145 -8.07 -9.58 -14.77
N HIS A 146 -7.73 -8.60 -13.95
CA HIS A 146 -8.59 -7.45 -13.71
C HIS A 146 -8.49 -6.50 -14.92
N VAL A 147 -9.63 -6.11 -15.46
CA VAL A 147 -9.70 -5.30 -16.69
C VAL A 147 -10.26 -3.92 -16.36
N PRO A 148 -9.53 -2.83 -16.69
CA PRO A 148 -10.01 -1.47 -16.46
C PRO A 148 -11.31 -1.19 -17.20
N GLY A 149 -12.18 -0.39 -16.56
CA GLY A 149 -13.40 0.13 -17.15
C GLY A 149 -13.15 1.37 -18.02
N GLU A 150 -13.79 2.50 -17.71
CA GLU A 150 -13.78 3.70 -18.55
C GLU A 150 -12.38 4.30 -18.78
N LEU A 151 -11.47 4.19 -17.82
CA LEU A 151 -10.12 4.74 -17.94
C LEU A 151 -9.22 3.91 -18.86
N GLY A 152 -9.57 2.65 -19.13
CA GLY A 152 -8.78 1.74 -19.95
C GLY A 152 -7.37 1.52 -19.39
N TYR A 153 -6.49 0.99 -20.23
CA TYR A 153 -5.07 0.83 -19.92
C TYR A 153 -4.31 2.13 -20.19
N TYR A 154 -4.50 3.08 -19.31
CA TYR A 154 -4.04 4.46 -19.47
C TYR A 154 -2.51 4.64 -19.35
N ASN A 155 -2.05 5.81 -19.80
CA ASN A 155 -0.71 6.33 -19.54
C ASN A 155 -0.84 7.59 -18.66
N LEU A 156 -0.21 7.59 -17.48
CA LEU A 156 -0.27 8.72 -16.53
C LEU A 156 0.46 9.98 -17.01
N CYS A 157 1.20 9.93 -18.11
CA CYS A 157 1.70 11.13 -18.76
C CYS A 157 0.63 11.87 -19.59
N ASP A 158 -0.54 11.23 -19.83
CA ASP A 158 -1.69 11.90 -20.44
C ASP A 158 -2.43 12.74 -19.37
N PRO A 159 -2.48 14.07 -19.51
CA PRO A 159 -3.17 14.94 -18.55
C PRO A 159 -4.68 14.66 -18.43
N ALA A 160 -5.31 14.14 -19.48
CA ALA A 160 -6.75 13.81 -19.46
C ALA A 160 -7.06 12.71 -18.46
N VAL A 161 -6.15 11.74 -18.28
CA VAL A 161 -6.30 10.65 -17.32
C VAL A 161 -6.34 11.20 -15.89
N GLN A 162 -5.37 12.02 -15.51
CA GLN A 162 -5.32 12.58 -14.15
C GLN A 162 -6.53 13.50 -13.88
N ARG A 163 -6.98 14.28 -14.85
CA ARG A 163 -8.21 15.10 -14.71
C ARG A 163 -9.40 14.20 -14.44
N ARG A 164 -9.56 13.12 -15.21
CA ARG A 164 -10.69 12.19 -15.00
C ARG A 164 -10.62 11.47 -13.66
N GLN A 165 -9.44 11.06 -13.22
CA GLN A 165 -9.23 10.49 -11.89
C GLN A 165 -9.62 11.46 -10.77
N VAL A 166 -9.24 12.74 -10.88
CA VAL A 166 -9.63 13.79 -9.93
C VAL A 166 -11.14 14.01 -9.91
N GLU A 167 -11.80 14.07 -11.08
CA GLU A 167 -13.25 14.19 -11.19
C GLU A 167 -13.96 13.02 -10.50
N LEU A 168 -13.55 11.79 -10.79
CA LEU A 168 -14.09 10.59 -10.15
C LEU A 168 -13.87 10.61 -8.64
N ALA A 169 -12.66 10.90 -8.18
CA ALA A 169 -12.34 10.97 -6.76
C ALA A 169 -13.25 11.96 -6.03
N LYS A 170 -13.43 13.16 -6.57
CA LYS A 170 -14.30 14.21 -6.01
C LYS A 170 -15.77 13.80 -6.01
N CYS A 171 -16.26 13.21 -7.11
CA CYS A 171 -17.64 12.75 -7.26
C CYS A 171 -18.01 11.74 -6.17
N PHE A 172 -17.09 10.82 -5.83
CA PHE A 172 -17.33 9.77 -4.84
C PHE A 172 -16.80 10.09 -3.44
N GLY A 173 -16.40 11.33 -3.17
CA GLY A 173 -16.11 11.83 -1.83
C GLY A 173 -14.69 11.62 -1.35
N ILE A 174 -13.76 11.15 -2.19
CA ILE A 174 -12.32 11.13 -1.89
C ILE A 174 -11.83 12.58 -1.73
N GLU A 175 -10.99 12.83 -0.74
CA GLU A 175 -10.47 14.16 -0.42
C GLU A 175 -8.98 14.33 -0.69
N GLY A 176 -8.31 13.29 -1.17
CA GLY A 176 -6.92 13.46 -1.56
C GLY A 176 -6.24 12.19 -2.04
N PHE A 177 -5.13 12.39 -2.72
CA PHE A 177 -4.22 11.33 -3.12
C PHE A 177 -2.93 11.38 -2.31
N CYS A 178 -2.43 10.21 -1.89
CA CYS A 178 -1.13 10.03 -1.28
C CYS A 178 -0.21 9.38 -2.31
N PHE A 179 0.57 10.19 -3.03
CA PHE A 179 1.44 9.69 -4.08
C PHE A 179 2.63 8.94 -3.51
N TYR A 180 2.92 7.73 -4.00
CA TYR A 180 4.23 7.13 -3.79
C TYR A 180 5.29 7.98 -4.47
N PHE A 181 6.32 8.30 -3.69
CA PHE A 181 7.43 9.15 -4.11
C PHE A 181 8.73 8.36 -4.04
N TYR A 182 9.43 8.27 -5.17
CA TYR A 182 10.64 7.46 -5.30
C TYR A 182 11.86 8.38 -5.40
N TRP A 183 12.74 8.27 -4.38
CA TRP A 183 13.96 9.03 -4.24
C TRP A 183 15.11 8.10 -3.90
N PHE A 184 16.22 8.17 -4.63
CA PHE A 184 17.40 7.31 -4.49
C PHE A 184 18.67 8.15 -4.52
N GLY A 185 19.02 8.83 -3.41
CA GLY A 185 20.23 9.65 -3.31
C GLY A 185 20.31 10.74 -4.37
N GLY A 186 19.24 11.52 -4.54
CA GLY A 186 19.13 12.58 -5.54
C GLY A 186 18.54 12.15 -6.88
N LYS A 187 18.47 10.84 -7.17
CA LYS A 187 17.82 10.33 -8.37
C LYS A 187 16.33 10.10 -8.10
N ARG A 188 15.49 10.62 -8.99
CA ARG A 188 14.04 10.42 -8.97
C ARG A 188 13.60 9.42 -10.02
N LEU A 189 12.62 8.60 -9.70
CA LEU A 189 11.97 7.69 -10.63
C LEU A 189 10.47 7.89 -10.59
N LEU A 190 9.79 7.64 -11.72
CA LEU A 190 8.32 7.72 -11.85
C LEU A 190 7.75 9.08 -11.45
N ASP A 191 8.50 10.14 -11.66
CA ASP A 191 8.16 11.48 -11.18
C ASP A 191 7.22 12.26 -12.11
N ALA A 192 7.13 11.89 -13.39
CA ALA A 192 6.31 12.63 -14.35
C ALA A 192 4.85 12.86 -13.91
N PRO A 193 4.12 11.87 -13.35
CA PRO A 193 2.73 12.09 -12.91
C PRO A 193 2.59 13.12 -11.78
N ILE A 194 3.47 13.12 -10.79
CA ILE A 194 3.39 14.09 -9.69
C ILE A 194 3.88 15.48 -10.13
N GLU A 195 4.83 15.55 -11.06
CA GLU A 195 5.24 16.82 -11.67
C GLU A 195 4.10 17.44 -12.48
N ASN A 196 3.42 16.63 -13.29
CA ASN A 196 2.24 17.08 -14.02
C ASN A 196 1.16 17.58 -13.05
N TYR A 197 0.94 16.82 -11.96
CA TYR A 197 -0.03 17.21 -10.94
C TYR A 197 0.33 18.53 -10.25
N LEU A 198 1.61 18.75 -9.92
CA LEU A 198 2.07 20.01 -9.34
C LEU A 198 1.85 21.19 -10.30
N ASN A 199 2.13 21.00 -11.58
CA ASN A 199 2.10 22.05 -12.59
C ASN A 199 0.69 22.36 -13.11
N ASP A 200 -0.23 21.38 -13.16
CA ASP A 200 -1.61 21.59 -13.59
C ASP A 200 -2.50 21.99 -12.39
N ARG A 201 -2.81 23.28 -12.30
CA ARG A 201 -3.65 23.83 -11.23
C ARG A 201 -5.13 23.45 -11.34
N SER A 202 -5.56 22.90 -12.47
CA SER A 202 -6.93 22.38 -12.64
C SER A 202 -7.13 21.05 -11.89
N LEU A 203 -6.05 20.34 -11.55
CA LEU A 203 -6.04 19.16 -10.68
C LEU A 203 -6.17 19.60 -9.21
N ASP A 204 -7.37 20.01 -8.81
CA ASP A 204 -7.63 20.72 -7.57
C ASP A 204 -7.90 19.79 -6.36
N LEU A 205 -7.80 18.46 -6.53
CA LEU A 205 -7.87 17.52 -5.40
C LEU A 205 -6.61 17.62 -4.53
N PRO A 206 -6.73 17.71 -3.20
CA PRO A 206 -5.58 17.72 -2.31
C PRO A 206 -4.67 16.49 -2.44
N PHE A 207 -3.39 16.64 -2.13
CA PHE A 207 -2.43 15.53 -2.19
C PHE A 207 -1.38 15.60 -1.08
N CYS A 208 -0.75 14.46 -0.79
CA CYS A 208 0.47 14.35 0.00
C CYS A 208 1.41 13.31 -0.60
N LEU A 209 2.59 13.19 -0.03
CA LEU A 209 3.63 12.26 -0.46
C LEU A 209 3.82 11.14 0.55
N CYS A 210 4.09 9.93 0.04
CA CYS A 210 4.61 8.80 0.79
C CYS A 210 5.97 8.40 0.19
N TRP A 211 7.07 8.68 0.90
CA TRP A 211 8.38 8.24 0.45
C TRP A 211 8.49 6.73 0.51
N ALA A 212 8.51 6.09 -0.65
CA ALA A 212 8.72 4.65 -0.82
C ALA A 212 10.22 4.34 -0.75
N ASN A 213 10.75 4.36 0.47
CA ASN A 213 12.18 4.34 0.78
C ASN A 213 12.79 2.93 0.83
N GLU A 214 12.31 2.01 -0.02
CA GLU A 214 12.90 0.68 -0.20
C GLU A 214 13.86 0.67 -1.37
N ASN A 215 14.83 -0.27 -1.32
CA ASN A 215 15.60 -0.60 -2.52
C ASN A 215 14.67 -1.22 -3.56
N TRP A 216 14.87 -0.89 -4.83
CA TRP A 216 14.25 -1.68 -5.89
C TRP A 216 15.11 -2.90 -6.20
N SER A 217 14.48 -4.06 -6.28
CA SER A 217 15.12 -5.34 -6.56
C SER A 217 14.25 -6.14 -7.54
N ARG A 218 14.81 -7.21 -8.12
CA ARG A 218 14.05 -8.15 -8.98
C ARG A 218 13.08 -9.02 -8.17
N ARG A 219 12.38 -8.42 -7.21
CA ARG A 219 11.43 -9.08 -6.33
C ARG A 219 10.30 -9.76 -7.09
N TRP A 220 9.91 -9.20 -8.23
CA TRP A 220 8.87 -9.78 -9.09
C TRP A 220 9.30 -11.08 -9.76
N ASP A 221 10.62 -11.26 -10.01
CA ASP A 221 11.20 -12.52 -10.50
C ASP A 221 11.55 -13.50 -9.38
N GLY A 222 11.23 -13.16 -8.12
CA GLY A 222 11.62 -13.96 -6.96
C GLY A 222 13.11 -13.84 -6.59
N LEU A 223 13.79 -12.82 -7.10
CA LEU A 223 15.21 -12.50 -6.86
C LEU A 223 15.33 -11.29 -5.94
N ASP A 224 14.83 -11.38 -4.71
CA ASP A 224 14.81 -10.28 -3.73
C ASP A 224 16.22 -9.72 -3.41
N SER A 225 17.27 -10.51 -3.59
CA SER A 225 18.67 -10.11 -3.36
C SER A 225 19.31 -9.35 -4.51
N ASP A 226 18.70 -9.33 -5.70
CA ASP A 226 19.23 -8.66 -6.88
C ASP A 226 18.74 -7.20 -6.91
N ILE A 227 19.55 -6.31 -6.32
CA ILE A 227 19.23 -4.88 -6.17
C ILE A 227 19.45 -4.17 -7.50
N LEU A 228 18.40 -3.58 -8.06
CA LEU A 228 18.43 -2.78 -9.29
C LEU A 228 18.87 -1.35 -9.00
N ILE A 229 18.34 -0.74 -7.93
CA ILE A 229 18.76 0.56 -7.44
C ILE A 229 18.64 0.58 -5.90
N ALA A 230 19.71 1.00 -5.24
CA ALA A 230 19.81 1.05 -3.78
C ALA A 230 19.48 2.43 -3.23
N GLN A 231 18.83 2.46 -2.06
CA GLN A 231 18.76 3.65 -1.23
C GLN A 231 20.13 4.02 -0.67
N LYS A 232 20.42 5.31 -0.58
CA LYS A 232 21.64 5.86 0.01
C LYS A 232 21.24 6.82 1.13
N HIS A 233 21.06 6.27 2.32
CA HIS A 233 20.65 7.07 3.47
C HIS A 233 21.89 7.70 4.15
N CYS A 234 21.97 9.02 4.15
CA CYS A 234 22.95 9.81 4.89
C CYS A 234 22.34 11.18 5.25
N PRO A 235 22.95 11.94 6.18
CA PRO A 235 22.45 13.26 6.57
C PRO A 235 22.31 14.25 5.40
N GLU A 236 23.21 14.18 4.43
CA GLU A 236 23.22 15.03 3.24
C GLU A 236 22.05 14.68 2.32
N ASP A 237 21.74 13.39 2.17
CA ASP A 237 20.59 12.92 1.40
C ASP A 237 19.26 13.28 2.08
N ASP A 238 19.19 13.21 3.40
CA ASP A 238 18.02 13.69 4.16
C ASP A 238 17.73 15.17 3.85
N LEU A 239 18.77 16.02 3.79
CA LEU A 239 18.61 17.43 3.48
C LEU A 239 18.29 17.67 2.00
N ALA A 240 18.89 16.90 1.10
CA ALA A 240 18.60 16.97 -0.33
C ALA A 240 17.14 16.56 -0.60
N PHE A 241 16.68 15.49 0.04
CA PHE A 241 15.28 15.02 -0.06
C PHE A 241 14.29 16.08 0.39
N ILE A 242 14.43 16.61 1.63
CA ILE A 242 13.47 17.58 2.15
C ILE A 242 13.50 18.89 1.38
N SER A 243 14.68 19.32 0.93
CA SER A 243 14.83 20.48 0.05
C SER A 243 14.13 20.28 -1.28
N TRP A 244 14.21 19.08 -1.85
CA TRP A 244 13.56 18.79 -3.12
C TRP A 244 12.04 18.80 -3.01
N ILE A 245 11.51 18.14 -1.97
CA ILE A 245 10.05 18.04 -1.80
C ILE A 245 9.40 19.31 -1.27
N SER A 246 10.18 20.32 -0.82
CA SER A 246 9.64 21.56 -0.26
C SER A 246 8.63 22.25 -1.17
N ARG A 247 8.85 22.25 -2.49
CA ARG A 247 7.94 22.80 -3.48
C ARG A 247 6.55 22.17 -3.52
N TYR A 248 6.45 20.86 -3.09
CA TYR A 248 5.16 20.22 -2.90
C TYR A 248 4.55 20.62 -1.56
N LEU A 249 5.38 20.66 -0.49
CA LEU A 249 4.92 21.07 0.84
C LEU A 249 4.35 22.48 0.86
N ASP A 250 4.83 23.37 -0.03
CA ASP A 250 4.36 24.76 -0.17
C ASP A 250 3.10 24.88 -1.04
N ASP A 251 2.73 23.84 -1.80
CA ASP A 251 1.53 23.90 -2.63
C ASP A 251 0.27 24.01 -1.74
N ARG A 252 -0.66 24.89 -2.12
CA ARG A 252 -1.91 25.11 -1.40
C ARG A 252 -2.82 23.88 -1.31
N ARG A 253 -2.66 22.93 -2.25
CA ARG A 253 -3.38 21.64 -2.27
C ARG A 253 -2.72 20.58 -1.40
N TYR A 254 -1.53 20.86 -0.86
CA TYR A 254 -0.83 19.85 -0.05
C TYR A 254 -1.60 19.59 1.25
N ILE A 255 -1.89 18.32 1.54
CA ILE A 255 -2.66 17.92 2.72
C ILE A 255 -1.91 18.34 3.98
N ARG A 256 -2.64 19.03 4.87
CA ARG A 256 -2.13 19.52 6.15
C ARG A 256 -2.97 19.00 7.31
N ILE A 257 -2.32 18.74 8.42
CA ILE A 257 -2.95 18.41 9.70
C ILE A 257 -2.59 19.54 10.67
N LYS A 258 -3.58 20.31 11.10
CA LYS A 258 -3.37 21.49 11.95
C LYS A 258 -2.31 22.45 11.37
N GLY A 259 -2.42 22.72 10.08
CA GLY A 259 -1.51 23.59 9.35
C GLY A 259 -0.16 22.95 8.96
N LYS A 260 0.20 21.77 9.49
CA LYS A 260 1.47 21.08 9.21
C LYS A 260 1.34 20.21 7.98
N PRO A 261 2.18 20.36 6.94
CA PRO A 261 2.17 19.47 5.76
C PRO A 261 2.46 18.02 6.17
N LEU A 262 1.63 17.11 5.66
CA LEU A 262 1.70 15.68 5.97
C LEU A 262 2.70 14.97 5.05
N LEU A 263 3.74 14.38 5.62
CA LEU A 263 4.69 13.53 4.90
C LEU A 263 4.67 12.11 5.49
N LEU A 264 4.44 11.12 4.63
CA LEU A 264 4.52 9.71 5.01
C LEU A 264 5.88 9.12 4.62
N VAL A 265 6.38 8.21 5.47
CA VAL A 265 7.53 7.35 5.16
C VAL A 265 7.05 5.90 5.17
N TYR A 266 7.34 5.16 4.11
CA TYR A 266 6.84 3.80 3.94
C TYR A 266 7.51 2.82 4.94
N ARG A 267 8.85 2.92 5.11
CA ARG A 267 9.63 2.03 5.98
C ARG A 267 10.67 2.78 6.81
N PRO A 268 10.30 3.44 7.89
CA PRO A 268 11.26 4.21 8.70
C PRO A 268 12.36 3.35 9.33
N ASN A 269 12.11 2.04 9.53
CA ASN A 269 13.11 1.09 10.04
C ASN A 269 14.28 0.82 9.07
N LEU A 270 14.21 1.26 7.82
CA LEU A 270 15.32 1.19 6.87
C LEU A 270 16.26 2.38 6.97
N LEU A 271 15.84 3.47 7.61
CA LEU A 271 16.70 4.62 7.87
C LEU A 271 17.73 4.28 8.95
N PRO A 272 18.98 4.72 8.84
CA PRO A 272 19.99 4.52 9.90
C PRO A 272 19.54 5.04 11.26
N SER A 273 18.86 6.19 11.28
CA SER A 273 18.21 6.76 12.45
C SER A 273 17.00 7.60 11.99
N ALA A 274 15.82 7.02 11.97
CA ALA A 274 14.60 7.74 11.58
C ALA A 274 14.35 8.98 12.46
N LYS A 275 14.69 8.91 13.75
CA LYS A 275 14.55 10.02 14.69
C LYS A 275 15.46 11.20 14.35
N GLU A 276 16.69 10.93 13.96
CA GLU A 276 17.63 11.98 13.52
C GLU A 276 17.22 12.56 12.17
N THR A 277 16.79 11.73 11.23
CA THR A 277 16.22 12.16 9.94
C THR A 277 15.04 13.10 10.17
N ALA A 278 14.07 12.71 11.01
CA ALA A 278 12.93 13.55 11.37
C ALA A 278 13.37 14.89 11.98
N THR A 279 14.39 14.88 12.85
CA THR A 279 14.94 16.09 13.48
C THR A 279 15.58 17.02 12.44
N ARG A 280 16.34 16.46 11.47
CA ARG A 280 16.94 17.25 10.37
C ARG A 280 15.88 17.88 9.49
N TRP A 281 14.84 17.14 9.10
CA TRP A 281 13.75 17.62 8.27
C TRP A 281 12.95 18.73 8.95
N ARG A 282 12.56 18.55 10.22
CA ARG A 282 11.82 19.57 10.98
C ARG A 282 12.62 20.85 11.13
N ARG A 283 13.93 20.74 11.48
CA ARG A 283 14.82 21.88 11.58
C ARG A 283 14.91 22.63 10.25
N TRP A 284 15.18 21.91 9.16
CA TRP A 284 15.30 22.49 7.82
C TRP A 284 14.02 23.22 7.40
N CYS A 285 12.84 22.63 7.63
CA CYS A 285 11.55 23.24 7.29
C CYS A 285 11.30 24.51 8.08
N ARG A 286 11.64 24.54 9.39
CA ARG A 286 11.51 25.76 10.18
C ARG A 286 12.45 26.86 9.70
N GLU A 287 13.71 26.55 9.42
CA GLU A 287 14.72 27.50 8.92
C GLU A 287 14.35 28.08 7.55
N ARG A 288 13.55 27.35 6.75
CA ARG A 288 13.09 27.78 5.42
C ARG A 288 11.69 28.40 5.40
N GLY A 289 11.06 28.58 6.56
CA GLY A 289 9.76 29.23 6.67
C GLY A 289 8.55 28.36 6.36
N ILE A 290 8.75 27.03 6.06
CA ILE A 290 7.65 26.08 5.87
C ILE A 290 6.94 25.82 7.21
N GLY A 291 7.64 25.97 8.34
CA GLY A 291 7.16 25.67 9.67
C GLY A 291 7.34 24.20 10.05
N GLU A 292 6.50 23.73 10.96
CA GLU A 292 6.50 22.32 11.38
C GLU A 292 5.84 21.43 10.33
N ILE A 293 6.39 20.20 10.16
CA ILE A 293 5.81 19.15 9.32
C ILE A 293 5.20 18.06 10.19
N PHE A 294 4.14 17.43 9.68
CA PHE A 294 3.50 16.29 10.31
C PHE A 294 4.06 14.99 9.67
N LEU A 295 4.79 14.20 10.45
CA LEU A 295 5.41 12.97 9.99
C LEU A 295 4.58 11.75 10.40
N ALA A 296 4.27 10.89 9.44
CA ALA A 296 3.63 9.61 9.69
C ALA A 296 4.36 8.47 8.96
N TYR A 297 4.13 7.23 9.38
CA TYR A 297 4.65 6.06 8.66
C TYR A 297 3.54 5.05 8.40
N THR A 298 3.71 4.22 7.34
CA THR A 298 2.77 3.15 7.03
C THR A 298 3.12 1.89 7.83
N GLN A 299 2.11 1.25 8.44
CA GLN A 299 2.27 -0.02 9.14
C GLN A 299 2.36 -1.22 8.17
N SER A 300 3.19 -1.08 7.14
CA SER A 300 3.35 -2.10 6.09
C SER A 300 4.11 -3.32 6.60
N PHE A 301 5.13 -3.14 7.45
CA PHE A 301 6.03 -4.20 7.91
C PHE A 301 6.10 -4.31 9.43
N GLU A 302 5.68 -3.30 10.15
CA GLU A 302 5.77 -3.25 11.60
C GLU A 302 4.66 -2.38 12.21
N LYS A 303 4.35 -2.66 13.49
CA LYS A 303 3.39 -1.87 14.29
C LYS A 303 4.09 -1.34 15.52
N VAL A 304 4.81 -0.24 15.34
CA VAL A 304 5.64 0.41 16.37
C VAL A 304 5.05 1.76 16.72
N ASP A 305 5.18 2.20 17.97
CA ASP A 305 4.83 3.56 18.36
C ASP A 305 5.63 4.57 17.52
N PRO A 306 4.98 5.46 16.76
CA PRO A 306 5.64 6.42 15.87
C PRO A 306 6.63 7.34 16.59
N THR A 307 6.45 7.61 17.88
CA THR A 307 7.36 8.44 18.68
C THR A 307 8.78 7.86 18.75
N ARG A 308 8.94 6.54 18.61
CA ARG A 308 10.25 5.88 18.52
C ARG A 308 11.06 6.34 17.30
N TYR A 309 10.37 6.73 16.24
CA TYR A 309 10.95 7.30 15.02
C TYR A 309 10.99 8.85 15.04
N GLY A 310 10.48 9.47 16.09
CA GLY A 310 10.29 10.93 16.13
C GLY A 310 9.13 11.40 15.23
N PHE A 311 8.19 10.52 14.93
CA PHE A 311 7.03 10.79 14.09
C PHE A 311 5.78 11.06 14.93
N ASP A 312 4.79 11.73 14.32
CA ASP A 312 3.56 12.15 14.98
C ASP A 312 2.48 11.06 14.98
N ALA A 313 2.46 10.21 13.95
CA ALA A 313 1.42 9.20 13.78
C ALA A 313 1.90 7.98 13.00
N ALA A 314 1.11 6.91 13.09
CA ALA A 314 1.15 5.76 12.18
C ALA A 314 -0.11 5.72 11.31
N VAL A 315 -0.03 5.04 10.17
CA VAL A 315 -1.13 4.80 9.23
C VAL A 315 -1.27 3.29 9.04
N GLU A 316 -2.45 2.73 9.26
CA GLU A 316 -2.71 1.34 8.91
C GLU A 316 -2.55 1.16 7.39
N PHE A 317 -1.92 0.05 6.99
CA PHE A 317 -1.66 -0.25 5.58
C PHE A 317 -2.06 -1.69 5.25
N PRO A 318 -3.38 -1.99 5.29
CA PRO A 318 -3.87 -3.33 4.96
C PRO A 318 -3.62 -3.67 3.47
N PRO A 319 -3.48 -4.99 3.17
CA PRO A 319 -3.63 -6.11 4.08
C PRO A 319 -2.37 -6.48 4.86
N ASN A 320 -1.30 -5.70 4.75
CA ASN A 320 -0.03 -5.97 5.42
C ASN A 320 -0.20 -6.04 6.95
N ASN A 321 0.58 -6.90 7.61
CA ASN A 321 0.53 -7.11 9.07
C ASN A 321 -0.86 -7.47 9.63
N SER A 322 -1.72 -8.10 8.84
CA SER A 322 -3.11 -8.38 9.24
C SER A 322 -3.34 -9.79 9.78
N ALA A 323 -2.42 -10.75 9.53
CA ALA A 323 -2.54 -12.14 9.95
C ALA A 323 -3.97 -12.72 9.76
N PRO A 324 -4.46 -12.79 8.50
CA PRO A 324 -5.79 -13.30 8.21
C PRO A 324 -5.84 -14.82 8.30
N PRO A 325 -7.05 -15.44 8.42
CA PRO A 325 -7.20 -16.87 8.28
C PRO A 325 -6.70 -17.35 6.91
N ASP A 326 -5.84 -18.38 6.91
CA ASP A 326 -5.40 -19.06 5.70
C ASP A 326 -6.46 -20.07 5.28
N ILE A 327 -6.93 -19.95 4.04
CA ILE A 327 -7.92 -20.82 3.43
C ILE A 327 -7.38 -21.49 2.14
N THR A 328 -6.08 -21.59 2.01
CA THR A 328 -5.41 -22.12 0.81
C THR A 328 -5.83 -23.57 0.50
N ASP A 329 -6.11 -24.35 1.52
CA ASP A 329 -6.59 -25.73 1.41
C ASP A 329 -8.06 -25.87 0.97
N GLN A 330 -8.81 -24.77 0.94
CA GLN A 330 -10.22 -24.72 0.55
C GLN A 330 -10.40 -24.36 -0.94
N VAL A 331 -9.34 -24.05 -1.66
CA VAL A 331 -9.42 -23.72 -3.09
C VAL A 331 -8.93 -24.88 -3.95
N GLU A 332 -9.57 -25.07 -5.10
CA GLU A 332 -9.19 -26.09 -6.09
C GLU A 332 -8.20 -25.49 -7.10
N PRO A 333 -6.93 -25.90 -7.11
CA PRO A 333 -5.96 -25.36 -8.05
C PRO A 333 -6.29 -25.69 -9.52
N LEU A 334 -6.34 -24.68 -10.39
CA LEU A 334 -6.35 -24.83 -11.84
C LEU A 334 -4.92 -24.95 -12.40
N ASN A 335 -3.97 -24.32 -11.72
CA ASN A 335 -2.56 -24.36 -12.03
C ASN A 335 -1.87 -25.34 -11.05
N ASN A 336 -1.42 -26.48 -11.56
CA ASN A 336 -0.72 -27.50 -10.77
C ASN A 336 0.61 -27.03 -10.15
N ARG A 337 1.11 -25.85 -10.54
CA ARG A 337 2.29 -25.20 -9.95
C ARG A 337 1.91 -24.18 -8.88
N PHE A 338 0.63 -23.99 -8.59
CA PHE A 338 0.20 -23.02 -7.59
C PHE A 338 0.83 -23.33 -6.23
N ALA A 339 1.63 -22.41 -5.74
CA ALA A 339 2.32 -22.44 -4.46
C ALA A 339 2.15 -21.09 -3.71
N GLY A 340 1.05 -20.41 -4.02
CA GLY A 340 0.63 -19.18 -3.39
C GLY A 340 -0.11 -19.43 -2.08
N ARG A 341 -0.63 -18.36 -1.49
CA ARG A 341 -1.46 -18.42 -0.29
C ARG A 341 -2.77 -17.68 -0.53
N VAL A 342 -3.84 -18.24 0.01
CA VAL A 342 -5.18 -17.68 -0.10
C VAL A 342 -5.72 -17.39 1.28
N PHE A 343 -6.21 -16.18 1.49
CA PHE A 343 -6.73 -15.71 2.77
C PHE A 343 -8.16 -15.24 2.65
N ASP A 344 -8.90 -15.23 3.75
CA ASP A 344 -10.26 -14.71 3.78
C ASP A 344 -10.27 -13.21 4.09
N TRP A 345 -10.66 -12.39 3.11
CA TRP A 345 -10.77 -10.95 3.24
C TRP A 345 -11.84 -10.51 4.25
N ARG A 346 -12.88 -11.31 4.44
CA ARG A 346 -14.00 -10.98 5.33
C ARG A 346 -13.59 -10.74 6.78
N VAL A 347 -12.44 -11.26 7.20
CA VAL A 347 -11.87 -11.00 8.52
C VAL A 347 -11.69 -9.51 8.83
N PHE A 348 -11.50 -8.67 7.81
CA PHE A 348 -11.36 -7.23 8.01
C PHE A 348 -12.68 -6.59 8.45
N ILE A 349 -13.82 -7.08 7.91
CA ILE A 349 -15.15 -6.65 8.34
C ILE A 349 -15.33 -6.98 9.81
N GLU A 350 -15.07 -8.23 10.20
CA GLU A 350 -15.24 -8.72 11.58
C GLU A 350 -14.39 -7.89 12.56
N ARG A 351 -13.12 -7.71 12.25
CA ARG A 351 -12.20 -6.95 13.11
C ARG A 351 -12.55 -5.48 13.21
N SER A 352 -13.13 -4.91 12.17
CA SER A 352 -13.53 -3.50 12.14
C SER A 352 -14.76 -3.18 13.00
N ARG A 353 -15.55 -4.19 13.38
CA ARG A 353 -16.69 -4.01 14.28
C ARG A 353 -16.26 -3.58 15.69
N CYS A 354 -15.07 -3.97 16.10
CA CYS A 354 -14.54 -3.65 17.42
C CYS A 354 -13.04 -3.30 17.33
N TYR A 355 -12.76 -2.07 16.92
CA TYR A 355 -11.41 -1.56 16.87
C TYR A 355 -10.80 -1.38 18.26
N ARG A 356 -9.61 -1.94 18.49
CA ARG A 356 -8.85 -1.64 19.71
C ARG A 356 -8.34 -0.20 19.65
N LYS A 357 -8.44 0.52 20.78
CA LYS A 357 -7.87 1.85 20.91
C LYS A 357 -6.33 1.73 20.94
N PRO A 358 -5.60 2.34 20.02
CA PRO A 358 -4.14 2.32 20.05
C PRO A 358 -3.62 3.25 21.16
N SER A 359 -2.41 2.97 21.67
CA SER A 359 -1.72 3.82 22.65
C SER A 359 -1.08 5.07 22.03
N TYR A 360 -1.07 5.17 20.72
CA TYR A 360 -0.47 6.25 19.92
C TYR A 360 -1.44 6.74 18.85
N LYS A 361 -1.10 7.85 18.21
CA LYS A 361 -1.91 8.38 17.10
C LYS A 361 -1.81 7.46 15.90
N LEU A 362 -2.95 6.86 15.52
CA LEU A 362 -3.08 5.91 14.42
C LEU A 362 -4.25 6.33 13.52
N PHE A 363 -3.98 6.54 12.25
CA PHE A 363 -5.01 6.70 11.23
C PHE A 363 -5.41 5.35 10.68
N ARG A 364 -6.72 5.11 10.58
CA ARG A 364 -7.25 3.85 10.05
C ARG A 364 -6.95 3.70 8.56
N GLY A 365 -6.72 2.47 8.15
CA GLY A 365 -6.55 2.08 6.75
C GLY A 365 -7.51 0.98 6.37
N VAL A 366 -7.99 1.02 5.12
CA VAL A 366 -8.81 -0.03 4.50
C VAL A 366 -8.25 -0.38 3.12
N CYS A 367 -8.58 -1.58 2.61
CA CYS A 367 -8.31 -1.91 1.21
C CYS A 367 -9.54 -2.57 0.57
N PRO A 368 -9.92 -2.21 -0.68
CA PRO A 368 -11.10 -2.75 -1.33
C PRO A 368 -10.98 -4.24 -1.62
N SER A 369 -9.80 -4.68 -2.03
CA SER A 369 -9.43 -6.07 -2.31
C SER A 369 -7.92 -6.21 -2.30
N TRP A 370 -7.42 -7.46 -2.42
CA TRP A 370 -5.99 -7.72 -2.57
C TRP A 370 -5.73 -9.05 -3.29
N ASP A 371 -4.97 -8.97 -4.36
CA ASP A 371 -4.49 -10.13 -5.11
C ASP A 371 -3.27 -9.73 -5.95
N ASN A 372 -2.09 -10.20 -5.60
CA ASN A 372 -0.87 -9.86 -6.30
C ASN A 372 -0.47 -10.89 -7.39
N THR A 373 -1.45 -11.61 -7.92
CA THR A 373 -1.22 -12.62 -8.98
C THR A 373 -0.57 -12.02 -10.22
N ALA A 374 -0.91 -10.80 -10.59
CA ALA A 374 -0.29 -10.11 -11.71
C ALA A 374 1.24 -10.00 -11.58
N ARG A 375 1.76 -9.78 -10.36
CA ARG A 375 3.20 -9.71 -10.08
C ARG A 375 3.83 -11.06 -9.73
N ARG A 376 3.11 -11.95 -9.05
CA ARG A 376 3.66 -13.16 -8.43
C ARG A 376 3.19 -14.46 -9.07
N GLN A 377 2.16 -14.41 -9.90
CA GLN A 377 1.57 -15.55 -10.60
C GLN A 377 1.30 -16.75 -9.67
N HIS A 378 1.91 -17.91 -9.96
CA HIS A 378 1.71 -19.13 -9.17
C HIS A 378 2.18 -19.05 -7.71
N ARG A 379 2.86 -17.98 -7.29
CA ARG A 379 3.29 -17.69 -5.90
C ARG A 379 2.54 -16.51 -5.31
N SER A 380 1.37 -16.23 -5.81
CA SER A 380 0.57 -15.09 -5.38
C SER A 380 0.07 -15.23 -3.95
N VAL A 381 -0.24 -14.07 -3.37
CA VAL A 381 -1.03 -13.93 -2.14
C VAL A 381 -2.36 -13.33 -2.55
N VAL A 382 -3.45 -14.01 -2.25
CA VAL A 382 -4.80 -13.63 -2.66
C VAL A 382 -5.70 -13.54 -1.44
N PHE A 383 -6.48 -12.48 -1.33
CA PHE A 383 -7.51 -12.32 -0.33
C PHE A 383 -8.88 -12.49 -1.00
N LEU A 384 -9.51 -13.65 -0.84
CA LEU A 384 -10.81 -13.97 -1.41
C LEU A 384 -11.96 -13.33 -0.63
N ASN A 385 -13.15 -13.34 -1.25
CA ASN A 385 -14.40 -12.90 -0.66
C ASN A 385 -14.49 -11.39 -0.39
N SER A 386 -13.64 -10.59 -1.04
CA SER A 386 -13.84 -9.14 -1.08
C SER A 386 -15.08 -8.80 -1.92
N SER A 387 -15.81 -7.78 -1.51
CA SER A 387 -16.99 -7.29 -2.25
C SER A 387 -17.21 -5.80 -1.97
N PRO A 388 -17.88 -5.05 -2.86
CA PRO A 388 -18.24 -3.66 -2.61
C PRO A 388 -19.06 -3.47 -1.32
N GLN A 389 -19.97 -4.40 -1.00
CA GLN A 389 -20.76 -4.37 0.23
C GLN A 389 -19.90 -4.58 1.48
N GLY A 390 -18.99 -5.56 1.45
CA GLY A 390 -18.05 -5.78 2.56
C GLY A 390 -17.11 -4.60 2.78
N TYR A 391 -16.62 -4.01 1.68
CA TYR A 391 -15.81 -2.81 1.72
C TYR A 391 -16.56 -1.61 2.29
N LEU A 392 -17.82 -1.38 1.89
CA LEU A 392 -18.72 -0.38 2.47
C LEU A 392 -18.79 -0.52 3.99
N GLN A 393 -19.02 -1.72 4.50
CA GLN A 393 -19.12 -1.97 5.93
C GLN A 393 -17.81 -1.68 6.66
N TRP A 394 -16.68 -2.17 6.13
CA TRP A 394 -15.37 -1.92 6.74
C TRP A 394 -15.03 -0.43 6.74
N LEU A 395 -15.22 0.26 5.63
CA LEU A 395 -14.95 1.70 5.54
C LEU A 395 -15.84 2.51 6.49
N SER A 396 -17.14 2.19 6.59
CA SER A 396 -18.05 2.84 7.53
C SER A 396 -17.60 2.67 8.98
N ASN A 397 -17.15 1.46 9.35
CA ASN A 397 -16.61 1.20 10.69
C ASN A 397 -15.33 2.00 10.95
N ALA A 398 -14.44 2.09 9.94
CA ALA A 398 -13.19 2.86 10.05
C ALA A 398 -13.45 4.37 10.20
N ILE A 399 -14.42 4.91 9.46
CA ILE A 399 -14.85 6.32 9.59
C ILE A 399 -15.42 6.57 10.96
N THR A 400 -16.33 5.71 11.42
CA THR A 400 -16.97 5.83 12.74
C THR A 400 -15.95 5.79 13.88
N ASP A 401 -15.01 4.83 13.87
CA ASP A 401 -13.92 4.78 14.86
C ASP A 401 -13.05 6.04 14.83
N THR A 402 -12.74 6.53 13.63
CA THR A 402 -11.94 7.75 13.43
C THR A 402 -12.65 8.97 14.04
N CYS A 403 -13.95 9.15 13.77
CA CYS A 403 -14.73 10.26 14.31
C CYS A 403 -14.84 10.19 15.85
N LYS A 404 -14.97 8.99 16.41
CA LYS A 404 -15.00 8.79 17.88
C LYS A 404 -13.66 9.12 18.55
N ARG A 405 -12.55 8.85 17.88
CA ARG A 405 -11.21 9.06 18.44
C ARG A 405 -10.67 10.48 18.28
N PHE A 406 -11.05 11.15 17.20
CA PHE A 406 -10.55 12.49 16.90
C PHE A 406 -11.68 13.52 16.95
N SER A 407 -11.61 14.41 17.95
CA SER A 407 -12.53 15.55 18.05
C SER A 407 -12.27 16.60 16.97
N ASP A 408 -11.00 16.81 16.63
CA ASP A 408 -10.59 17.78 15.61
C ASP A 408 -10.80 17.19 14.20
N PRO A 409 -11.59 17.85 13.33
CA PRO A 409 -11.84 17.41 11.96
C PRO A 409 -10.56 17.27 11.12
N ASP A 410 -9.52 18.07 11.38
CA ASP A 410 -8.25 17.99 10.67
C ASP A 410 -7.49 16.68 10.92
N GLU A 411 -7.79 15.99 12.02
CA GLU A 411 -7.19 14.70 12.37
C GLU A 411 -8.07 13.50 11.95
N ARG A 412 -9.25 13.75 11.37
CA ARG A 412 -10.15 12.68 10.93
C ARG A 412 -9.78 12.18 9.53
N LEU A 413 -8.68 11.43 9.44
CA LEU A 413 -8.22 10.83 8.18
C LEU A 413 -8.42 9.32 8.21
N VAL A 414 -8.89 8.78 7.07
CA VAL A 414 -8.90 7.35 6.79
C VAL A 414 -8.17 7.14 5.47
N PHE A 415 -7.22 6.21 5.45
CA PHE A 415 -6.43 5.90 4.26
C PHE A 415 -7.01 4.69 3.52
N ILE A 416 -6.94 4.71 2.21
CA ILE A 416 -7.42 3.62 1.34
C ILE A 416 -6.24 3.11 0.51
N ASN A 417 -5.94 1.84 0.61
CA ASN A 417 -4.93 1.16 -0.21
C ASN A 417 -5.65 0.35 -1.30
N ALA A 418 -5.84 0.87 -2.53
CA ALA A 418 -5.35 2.14 -3.02
C ALA A 418 -6.34 2.74 -4.02
N TRP A 419 -5.95 3.83 -4.70
CA TRP A 419 -6.68 4.35 -5.86
C TRP A 419 -6.49 3.43 -7.07
N ASN A 420 -5.23 3.03 -7.36
CA ASN A 420 -4.85 2.39 -8.62
C ASN A 420 -3.74 1.31 -8.52
N GLU A 421 -3.67 0.53 -7.45
CA GLU A 421 -2.75 -0.61 -7.35
C GLU A 421 -3.30 -1.85 -8.10
N TRP A 422 -3.40 -1.73 -9.44
CA TRP A 422 -4.00 -2.76 -10.30
C TRP A 422 -3.30 -4.12 -10.25
N ALA A 423 -1.97 -4.15 -10.18
CA ALA A 423 -1.23 -5.41 -10.10
C ALA A 423 -1.30 -6.10 -8.74
N GLU A 424 -1.87 -5.42 -7.74
CA GLU A 424 -2.21 -5.97 -6.42
C GLU A 424 -3.73 -6.12 -6.26
N SER A 425 -4.51 -5.83 -7.32
CA SER A 425 -5.97 -5.82 -7.31
C SER A 425 -6.56 -4.96 -6.19
N ALA A 426 -5.79 -3.99 -5.70
CA ALA A 426 -6.17 -3.05 -4.65
C ALA A 426 -6.42 -1.67 -5.27
N TYR A 427 -7.60 -1.48 -5.84
CA TYR A 427 -7.94 -0.26 -6.56
C TYR A 427 -9.41 0.14 -6.37
N LEU A 428 -9.69 1.44 -6.50
CA LEU A 428 -11.03 2.02 -6.53
C LEU A 428 -11.47 2.42 -7.93
N GLU A 429 -10.54 2.55 -8.87
CA GLU A 429 -10.86 2.87 -10.26
C GLU A 429 -11.87 1.87 -10.83
N PRO A 430 -12.82 2.31 -11.68
CA PRO A 430 -13.85 1.43 -12.22
C PRO A 430 -13.27 0.34 -13.12
N ASP A 431 -13.73 -0.89 -12.94
CA ASP A 431 -13.37 -2.07 -13.72
C ASP A 431 -14.55 -2.63 -14.51
N LEU A 432 -14.30 -3.59 -15.40
CA LEU A 432 -15.38 -4.22 -16.18
C LEU A 432 -16.27 -5.16 -15.36
N ARG A 433 -15.82 -5.60 -14.18
CA ARG A 433 -16.56 -6.54 -13.34
C ARG A 433 -17.54 -5.83 -12.41
N HIS A 434 -17.07 -4.78 -11.74
CA HIS A 434 -17.81 -4.09 -10.68
C HIS A 434 -18.26 -2.69 -11.10
N GLY A 435 -17.75 -2.17 -12.22
CA GLY A 435 -18.00 -0.79 -12.61
C GLY A 435 -17.59 0.19 -11.53
N TYR A 436 -18.49 1.05 -11.15
CA TYR A 436 -18.31 2.06 -10.11
C TYR A 436 -18.67 1.57 -8.70
N ALA A 437 -18.97 0.28 -8.48
CA ALA A 437 -19.53 -0.20 -7.23
C ALA A 437 -18.65 0.07 -6.00
N TYR A 438 -17.32 -0.01 -6.11
CA TYR A 438 -16.41 0.34 -5.01
C TYR A 438 -16.36 1.85 -4.73
N LEU A 439 -16.45 2.68 -5.77
CA LEU A 439 -16.55 4.13 -5.62
C LEU A 439 -17.90 4.51 -4.98
N GLU A 440 -19.00 3.91 -5.41
CA GLU A 440 -20.31 4.13 -4.80
C GLU A 440 -20.34 3.65 -3.34
N ALA A 441 -19.73 2.51 -3.03
CA ALA A 441 -19.54 2.05 -1.66
C ALA A 441 -18.79 3.08 -0.80
N THR A 442 -17.78 3.72 -1.38
CA THR A 442 -17.02 4.79 -0.70
C THR A 442 -17.93 5.99 -0.37
N ARG A 443 -18.74 6.44 -1.33
CA ARG A 443 -19.67 7.54 -1.15
C ARG A 443 -20.74 7.23 -0.11
N LEU A 444 -21.31 6.01 -0.16
CA LEU A 444 -22.33 5.55 0.79
C LEU A 444 -21.76 5.43 2.21
N ALA A 445 -20.50 4.98 2.38
CA ALA A 445 -19.87 4.90 3.67
C ALA A 445 -19.75 6.29 4.34
N LEU A 446 -19.38 7.30 3.58
CA LEU A 446 -19.34 8.68 4.06
C LEU A 446 -20.72 9.20 4.44
N ALA A 447 -21.73 8.98 3.60
CA ALA A 447 -23.09 9.43 3.84
C ALA A 447 -23.72 8.78 5.10
N ALA A 448 -23.59 7.46 5.24
CA ALA A 448 -24.10 6.73 6.40
C ALA A 448 -23.43 7.19 7.71
N SER A 449 -22.10 7.38 7.68
CA SER A 449 -21.36 7.83 8.87
C SER A 449 -21.67 9.27 9.25
N ALA A 450 -22.01 10.15 8.28
CA ALA A 450 -22.43 11.52 8.57
C ALA A 450 -23.75 11.56 9.36
N LEU A 451 -24.72 10.72 9.01
CA LEU A 451 -25.99 10.58 9.72
C LEU A 451 -25.77 10.10 11.17
N THR A 452 -24.92 9.11 11.38
CA THR A 452 -24.61 8.55 12.70
C THR A 452 -23.98 9.61 13.62
N VAL A 453 -23.03 10.38 13.12
CA VAL A 453 -22.35 11.45 13.91
C VAL A 453 -23.33 12.56 14.28
N GLN A 454 -24.25 12.93 13.39
CA GLN A 454 -25.28 13.94 13.68
C GLN A 454 -26.26 13.46 14.76
N THR A 455 -26.69 12.19 14.73
CA THR A 455 -27.62 11.61 15.72
C THR A 455 -26.97 11.52 17.10
N GLU A 456 -25.69 11.18 17.20
CA GLU A 456 -24.93 11.14 18.47
C GLU A 456 -24.72 12.57 19.06
N GLN A 457 -24.61 13.59 18.21
CA GLN A 457 -24.49 14.98 18.66
C GLN A 457 -25.84 15.59 19.12
N SER A 458 -26.95 15.14 18.53
CA SER A 458 -28.29 15.62 18.85
C SER A 458 -28.87 14.99 20.12
N ASN A 459 -28.29 13.89 20.62
CA ASN A 459 -28.74 13.16 21.81
C ASN A 459 -27.60 13.03 22.85
N PRO A 460 -27.27 14.09 23.60
CA PRO A 460 -26.15 14.06 24.57
C PRO A 460 -26.46 13.25 25.85
N THR A 461 -27.66 12.70 26.01
CA THR A 461 -28.13 12.04 27.25
C THR A 461 -27.61 10.61 27.49
N ASN A 462 -26.85 10.01 26.59
CA ASN A 462 -26.31 8.64 26.74
C ASN A 462 -24.79 8.59 27.05
N ARG A 463 -24.24 9.65 27.67
CA ARG A 463 -22.88 9.64 28.24
C ARG A 463 -22.96 9.61 29.75
N GLN A 464 -23.27 8.46 30.33
CA GLN A 464 -22.96 8.12 31.72
C GLN A 464 -22.27 6.78 31.79
#